data_f6b438a2899f1cf65afac1aa39a8ab9d
#
_entry.id   f6b438a2899f1cf65afac1aa39a8ab9d
#
_cell.length_a   1.000
_cell.length_b   1.000
_cell.length_c   1.000
_cell.angle_alpha   90.00
_cell.angle_beta   90.00
_cell.angle_gamma   90.00
#
_symmetry.space_group_name_H-M   'P 1'
#
loop_
_entity.id
_entity.type
_entity.pdbx_description
1 polymer ?
#
loop_
_entity_poly.entity_id
_entity_poly.type
_entity_poly.pdbx_seq_one_letter_code
_entity_poly.pdbx_strand_id
1 'polypeptide(L)'
;MKLAIFWDHIRQVARQQDMPLPEMLRRVRALGYSLVELDLADLQADPSIAEQLRAADMGVSSIYNFFDFGRDGDGSPARALVDAAVQLGAQRIMLIPGFYTQPHPAIQQRERANMIRATIQACDMAAERGLTVTIEDYDAEDSPIRDSEGMLWFLDRAPGLRATYDTGNFRFCGEEALAAFDALSVHIAHVHLKDRALTTAAGEKAKVAMDGTPLYPGAVGSGIVPFEAIFDRLKRIGYDGVLTVEHFDSADQMANMTASAAFVKAHFEIEE
;
A
#
# COMPACT_ATOMS: atom_id res chain seq x y z
N MET A 1 1.92 -3.93 -17.61
CA MET A 1 1.84 -3.51 -16.18
C MET A 1 3.18 -2.98 -15.71
N LYS A 2 3.22 -2.20 -14.61
CA LYS A 2 4.48 -1.73 -13.99
C LYS A 2 4.65 -2.33 -12.61
N LEU A 3 5.91 -2.56 -12.22
CA LEU A 3 6.26 -3.09 -10.91
C LEU A 3 6.79 -1.96 -10.03
N ALA A 4 6.24 -1.85 -8.82
CA ALA A 4 6.65 -0.89 -7.80
C ALA A 4 7.09 -1.57 -6.51
N ILE A 5 7.82 -0.84 -5.69
CA ILE A 5 8.28 -1.25 -4.36
C ILE A 5 8.18 -0.08 -3.39
N PHE A 6 7.98 -0.33 -2.11
CA PHE A 6 8.03 0.71 -1.10
C PHE A 6 9.44 1.27 -0.91
N TRP A 7 9.55 2.57 -0.76
CA TRP A 7 10.81 3.27 -0.46
C TRP A 7 11.49 2.73 0.80
N ASP A 8 10.70 2.42 1.81
CA ASP A 8 11.20 1.83 3.05
C ASP A 8 11.95 0.53 2.84
N HIS A 9 11.49 -0.32 1.92
CA HIS A 9 12.16 -1.57 1.61
C HIS A 9 13.52 -1.33 0.96
N ILE A 10 13.63 -0.32 0.09
CA ILE A 10 14.91 0.06 -0.52
C ILE A 10 15.89 0.59 0.55
N ARG A 11 15.41 1.44 1.47
CA ARG A 11 16.23 1.90 2.59
C ARG A 11 16.65 0.76 3.53
N GLN A 12 15.73 -0.16 3.78
CA GLN A 12 16.00 -1.31 4.63
C GLN A 12 17.07 -2.22 4.02
N VAL A 13 16.97 -2.56 2.73
CA VAL A 13 17.98 -3.41 2.08
C VAL A 13 19.33 -2.71 1.98
N ALA A 14 19.36 -1.39 1.75
CA ALA A 14 20.59 -0.62 1.76
C ALA A 14 21.31 -0.72 3.13
N ARG A 15 20.57 -0.62 4.23
CA ARG A 15 21.10 -0.84 5.58
C ARG A 15 21.52 -2.28 5.84
N GLN A 16 20.73 -3.27 5.43
CA GLN A 16 21.04 -4.69 5.61
C GLN A 16 22.34 -5.10 4.91
N GLN A 17 22.64 -4.48 3.76
CA GLN A 17 23.82 -4.82 2.96
C GLN A 17 24.98 -3.82 3.10
N ASP A 18 24.86 -2.84 4.00
CA ASP A 18 25.83 -1.74 4.17
C ASP A 18 26.22 -1.09 2.82
N MET A 19 25.19 -0.79 2.01
CA MET A 19 25.36 -0.33 0.64
C MET A 19 24.86 1.10 0.48
N PRO A 20 25.59 1.98 -0.26
CA PRO A 20 25.08 3.31 -0.58
C PRO A 20 23.74 3.26 -1.33
N LEU A 21 22.80 4.11 -0.92
CA LEU A 21 21.44 4.15 -1.46
C LEU A 21 21.39 4.31 -2.99
N PRO A 22 22.23 5.15 -3.65
CA PRO A 22 22.24 5.25 -5.11
C PRO A 22 22.63 3.94 -5.83
N GLU A 23 23.50 3.14 -5.22
CA GLU A 23 23.85 1.83 -5.77
C GLU A 23 22.70 0.83 -5.56
N MET A 24 22.07 0.87 -4.38
CA MET A 24 20.92 0.01 -4.10
C MET A 24 19.75 0.31 -5.03
N LEU A 25 19.45 1.58 -5.31
CA LEU A 25 18.41 1.98 -6.27
C LEU A 25 18.66 1.36 -7.65
N ARG A 26 19.90 1.40 -8.15
CA ARG A 26 20.26 0.76 -9.44
C ARG A 26 20.05 -0.75 -9.41
N ARG A 27 20.37 -1.41 -8.29
CA ARG A 27 20.14 -2.88 -8.15
C ARG A 27 18.65 -3.20 -8.13
N VAL A 28 17.87 -2.45 -7.39
CA VAL A 28 16.41 -2.62 -7.32
C VAL A 28 15.78 -2.35 -8.69
N ARG A 29 16.24 -1.30 -9.40
CA ARG A 29 15.81 -1.00 -10.76
C ARG A 29 16.11 -2.16 -11.72
N ALA A 30 17.29 -2.80 -11.60
CA ALA A 30 17.68 -3.95 -12.41
C ALA A 30 16.83 -5.21 -12.15
N LEU A 31 16.17 -5.33 -10.99
CA LEU A 31 15.18 -6.37 -10.75
C LEU A 31 13.86 -6.13 -11.51
N GLY A 32 13.66 -4.93 -12.07
CA GLY A 32 12.48 -4.54 -12.85
C GLY A 32 11.50 -3.65 -12.07
N TYR A 33 11.85 -3.21 -10.86
CA TYR A 33 11.08 -2.19 -10.17
C TYR A 33 11.33 -0.83 -10.81
N SER A 34 10.36 -0.33 -11.56
CA SER A 34 10.46 0.97 -12.23
C SER A 34 9.81 2.11 -11.46
N LEU A 35 9.04 1.78 -10.43
CA LEU A 35 8.31 2.75 -9.61
C LEU A 35 8.53 2.50 -8.12
N VAL A 36 8.34 3.58 -7.35
CA VAL A 36 8.42 3.57 -5.88
C VAL A 36 7.13 4.08 -5.28
N GLU A 37 6.74 3.54 -4.14
CA GLU A 37 5.70 4.08 -3.28
C GLU A 37 6.32 4.74 -2.05
N LEU A 38 5.89 5.97 -1.72
CA LEU A 38 6.54 6.85 -0.76
C LEU A 38 5.61 7.25 0.37
N ASP A 39 6.15 7.27 1.59
CA ASP A 39 5.54 8.04 2.68
C ASP A 39 5.82 9.55 2.47
N LEU A 40 4.79 10.38 2.60
CA LEU A 40 4.93 11.84 2.55
C LEU A 40 5.91 12.36 3.63
N ALA A 41 5.92 11.74 4.81
CA ALA A 41 6.83 12.13 5.88
C ALA A 41 8.29 11.92 5.50
N ASP A 42 8.62 10.85 4.79
CA ASP A 42 9.98 10.62 4.28
C ASP A 42 10.40 11.70 3.28
N LEU A 43 9.51 12.03 2.34
CA LEU A 43 9.77 13.08 1.35
C LEU A 43 9.96 14.46 2.00
N GLN A 44 9.20 14.77 3.05
CA GLN A 44 9.33 16.01 3.81
C GLN A 44 10.62 16.05 4.62
N ALA A 45 11.06 14.90 5.15
CA ALA A 45 12.32 14.79 5.89
C ALA A 45 13.56 14.85 4.98
N ASP A 46 13.46 14.31 3.76
CA ASP A 46 14.54 14.31 2.76
C ASP A 46 14.02 14.64 1.36
N PRO A 47 13.94 15.92 1.00
CA PRO A 47 13.53 16.34 -0.34
C PRO A 47 14.43 15.84 -1.49
N SER A 48 15.65 15.36 -1.19
CA SER A 48 16.57 14.82 -2.20
C SER A 48 16.12 13.48 -2.78
N ILE A 49 15.14 12.80 -2.16
CA ILE A 49 14.57 11.53 -2.65
C ILE A 49 14.11 11.65 -4.10
N ALA A 50 13.47 12.76 -4.45
CA ALA A 50 13.01 13.01 -5.82
C ALA A 50 14.15 13.00 -6.85
N GLU A 51 15.31 13.57 -6.51
CA GLU A 51 16.49 13.59 -7.35
C GLU A 51 17.16 12.21 -7.41
N GLN A 52 17.26 11.52 -6.28
CA GLN A 52 17.82 10.18 -6.19
C GLN A 52 17.03 9.18 -7.06
N LEU A 53 15.70 9.21 -7.00
CA LEU A 53 14.84 8.38 -7.85
C LEU A 53 15.03 8.68 -9.33
N ARG A 54 15.04 9.96 -9.70
CA ARG A 54 15.28 10.38 -11.09
C ARG A 54 16.65 9.94 -11.61
N ALA A 55 17.70 10.04 -10.77
CA ALA A 55 19.04 9.57 -11.12
C ALA A 55 19.13 8.04 -11.29
N ALA A 56 18.22 7.30 -10.71
CA ALA A 56 18.11 5.84 -10.83
C ALA A 56 17.11 5.39 -11.92
N ASP A 57 16.54 6.31 -12.70
CA ASP A 57 15.47 6.03 -13.66
C ASP A 57 14.26 5.33 -13.04
N MET A 58 13.85 5.83 -11.86
CA MET A 58 12.69 5.34 -11.13
C MET A 58 11.66 6.46 -10.96
N GLY A 59 10.40 6.15 -11.23
CA GLY A 59 9.27 7.05 -10.99
C GLY A 59 8.59 6.81 -9.64
N VAL A 60 7.50 7.55 -9.39
CA VAL A 60 6.66 7.40 -8.21
C VAL A 60 5.28 6.89 -8.63
N SER A 61 4.82 5.76 -8.06
CA SER A 61 3.51 5.18 -8.34
C SER A 61 2.41 5.84 -7.53
N SER A 62 2.67 6.01 -6.23
CA SER A 62 1.74 6.54 -5.25
C SER A 62 2.53 7.20 -4.10
N ILE A 63 1.90 8.17 -3.45
CA ILE A 63 2.38 8.72 -2.19
C ILE A 63 1.28 8.52 -1.15
N TYR A 64 1.64 8.05 0.03
CA TYR A 64 0.69 7.82 1.11
C TYR A 64 0.99 8.69 2.34
N ASN A 65 -0.01 8.84 3.19
CA ASN A 65 0.16 9.47 4.50
C ASN A 65 -0.89 8.98 5.48
N PHE A 66 -0.49 8.96 6.76
CA PHE A 66 -1.37 8.71 7.89
C PHE A 66 -1.97 10.03 8.36
N PHE A 67 -3.28 10.04 8.57
CA PHE A 67 -4.01 11.21 9.05
C PHE A 67 -4.73 10.92 10.37
N ASP A 68 -5.08 11.96 11.09
CA ASP A 68 -5.97 11.90 12.25
C ASP A 68 -7.30 12.61 11.92
N PHE A 69 -7.92 12.21 10.82
CA PHE A 69 -9.18 12.80 10.36
C PHE A 69 -10.35 12.53 11.30
N GLY A 70 -10.24 11.51 12.16
CA GLY A 70 -11.24 11.19 13.17
C GLY A 70 -11.45 12.28 14.20
N ARG A 71 -10.43 13.10 14.46
CA ARG A 71 -10.47 14.13 15.50
C ARG A 71 -11.49 15.22 15.22
N ASP A 72 -11.46 15.83 14.04
CA ASP A 72 -12.28 17.01 13.72
C ASP A 72 -12.89 16.98 12.30
N GLY A 73 -12.47 16.06 11.44
CA GLY A 73 -12.97 15.90 10.07
C GLY A 73 -12.49 17.00 9.13
N ASP A 74 -11.34 17.59 9.42
CA ASP A 74 -10.65 18.52 8.52
C ASP A 74 -9.78 17.74 7.53
N GLY A 75 -10.09 17.83 6.25
CA GLY A 75 -9.33 17.21 5.15
C GLY A 75 -8.21 18.08 4.62
N SER A 76 -8.07 19.33 5.08
CA SER A 76 -7.06 20.27 4.57
C SER A 76 -5.61 19.78 4.66
N PRO A 77 -5.21 18.94 5.66
CA PRO A 77 -3.87 18.35 5.70
C PRO A 77 -3.52 17.48 4.47
N ALA A 78 -4.51 16.93 3.76
CA ALA A 78 -4.28 16.16 2.55
C ALA A 78 -3.71 17.00 1.39
N ARG A 79 -3.79 18.32 1.45
CA ARG A 79 -3.22 19.22 0.42
C ARG A 79 -1.73 18.97 0.19
N ALA A 80 -0.96 18.80 1.26
CA ALA A 80 0.46 18.52 1.15
C ALA A 80 0.76 17.21 0.39
N LEU A 81 -0.10 16.19 0.59
CA LEU A 81 0.00 14.91 -0.13
C LEU A 81 -0.33 15.08 -1.61
N VAL A 82 -1.41 15.84 -1.93
CA VAL A 82 -1.80 16.16 -3.31
C VAL A 82 -0.69 16.94 -4.03
N ASP A 83 -0.13 17.97 -3.40
CA ASP A 83 0.91 18.80 -4.00
C ASP A 83 2.20 17.99 -4.24
N ALA A 84 2.59 17.12 -3.32
CA ALA A 84 3.72 16.22 -3.48
C ALA A 84 3.52 15.24 -4.64
N ALA A 85 2.34 14.64 -4.77
CA ALA A 85 2.01 13.74 -5.87
C ALA A 85 2.12 14.44 -7.24
N VAL A 86 1.58 15.64 -7.35
CA VAL A 86 1.70 16.46 -8.57
C VAL A 86 3.16 16.77 -8.89
N GLN A 87 3.94 17.16 -7.88
CA GLN A 87 5.37 17.51 -8.04
C GLN A 87 6.20 16.32 -8.54
N LEU A 88 5.90 15.11 -8.07
CA LEU A 88 6.63 13.89 -8.43
C LEU A 88 6.04 13.15 -9.63
N GLY A 89 4.93 13.64 -10.21
CA GLY A 89 4.25 13.00 -11.34
C GLY A 89 3.58 11.68 -10.97
N ALA A 90 3.30 11.44 -9.69
CA ALA A 90 2.49 10.32 -9.26
C ALA A 90 1.04 10.51 -9.73
N GLN A 91 0.38 9.42 -10.10
CA GLN A 91 -1.00 9.47 -10.59
C GLN A 91 -2.04 9.24 -9.48
N ARG A 92 -1.58 8.85 -8.31
CA ARG A 92 -2.46 8.52 -7.17
C ARG A 92 -1.84 8.92 -5.84
N ILE A 93 -2.72 9.06 -4.87
CA ILE A 93 -2.39 9.18 -3.46
C ILE A 93 -3.17 8.14 -2.67
N MET A 94 -2.61 7.67 -1.57
CA MET A 94 -3.29 6.75 -0.66
C MET A 94 -3.46 7.40 0.71
N LEU A 95 -4.67 7.35 1.23
CA LEU A 95 -5.02 7.90 2.54
C LEU A 95 -5.15 6.77 3.55
N ILE A 96 -4.49 6.90 4.69
CA ILE A 96 -4.85 6.20 5.91
C ILE A 96 -5.62 7.22 6.75
N PRO A 97 -6.98 7.14 6.85
CA PRO A 97 -7.80 8.26 7.35
C PRO A 97 -7.71 8.46 8.86
N GLY A 98 -7.13 7.50 9.57
CA GLY A 98 -6.96 7.50 11.02
C GLY A 98 -7.46 6.22 11.67
N PHE A 99 -7.32 6.16 12.98
CA PHE A 99 -7.67 5.02 13.81
C PHE A 99 -8.71 5.42 14.86
N TYR A 100 -9.47 4.47 15.35
CA TYR A 100 -10.38 4.70 16.47
C TYR A 100 -9.58 4.92 17.76
N THR A 101 -9.92 5.97 18.50
CA THR A 101 -9.21 6.30 19.74
C THR A 101 -9.67 5.48 20.94
N GLN A 102 -10.88 4.93 20.86
CA GLN A 102 -11.49 4.15 21.95
C GLN A 102 -12.46 3.09 21.41
N PRO A 103 -12.58 1.93 22.09
CA PRO A 103 -13.52 0.87 21.72
C PRO A 103 -14.95 1.19 22.21
N HIS A 104 -15.44 2.40 21.92
CA HIS A 104 -16.77 2.86 22.31
C HIS A 104 -17.61 3.21 21.07
N PRO A 105 -18.75 2.54 20.81
CA PRO A 105 -19.49 2.68 19.57
C PRO A 105 -19.86 4.11 19.17
N ALA A 106 -20.32 4.93 20.13
CA ALA A 106 -20.69 6.33 19.85
C ALA A 106 -19.47 7.21 19.51
N ILE A 107 -18.28 6.90 20.06
CA ILE A 107 -17.03 7.59 19.73
C ILE A 107 -16.59 7.18 18.33
N GLN A 108 -16.54 5.89 18.06
CA GLN A 108 -16.18 5.34 16.75
C GLN A 108 -17.11 5.84 15.63
N GLN A 109 -18.41 5.92 15.89
CA GLN A 109 -19.36 6.48 14.92
C GLN A 109 -19.05 7.96 14.61
N ARG A 110 -18.74 8.78 15.62
CA ARG A 110 -18.37 10.18 15.42
C ARG A 110 -17.05 10.31 14.65
N GLU A 111 -16.03 9.54 15.06
CA GLU A 111 -14.71 9.55 14.41
C GLU A 111 -14.83 9.11 12.95
N ARG A 112 -15.58 8.06 12.66
CA ARG A 112 -15.84 7.59 11.31
C ARG A 112 -16.59 8.63 10.45
N ALA A 113 -17.54 9.38 11.06
CA ALA A 113 -18.23 10.47 10.38
C ALA A 113 -17.30 11.67 10.11
N ASN A 114 -16.31 11.90 10.96
CA ASN A 114 -15.25 12.88 10.70
C ASN A 114 -14.32 12.42 9.60
N MET A 115 -13.84 11.18 9.66
CA MET A 115 -12.95 10.59 8.65
C MET A 115 -13.55 10.66 7.25
N ILE A 116 -14.81 10.27 7.07
CA ILE A 116 -15.45 10.32 5.74
C ILE A 116 -15.58 11.76 5.22
N ARG A 117 -15.90 12.72 6.08
CA ARG A 117 -15.98 14.13 5.67
C ARG A 117 -14.64 14.65 5.18
N ALA A 118 -13.54 14.37 5.90
CA ALA A 118 -12.20 14.75 5.49
C ALA A 118 -11.73 14.02 4.23
N THR A 119 -12.07 12.73 4.10
CA THR A 119 -11.78 11.93 2.89
C THR A 119 -12.45 12.52 1.65
N ILE A 120 -13.71 12.95 1.75
CA ILE A 120 -14.41 13.62 0.64
C ILE A 120 -13.66 14.90 0.23
N GLN A 121 -13.25 15.74 1.19
CA GLN A 121 -12.47 16.95 0.91
C GLN A 121 -11.13 16.61 0.22
N ALA A 122 -10.45 15.55 0.64
CA ALA A 122 -9.22 15.08 0.00
C ALA A 122 -9.47 14.60 -1.44
N CYS A 123 -10.58 13.89 -1.69
CA CYS A 123 -10.99 13.46 -3.03
C CYS A 123 -11.25 14.66 -3.94
N ASP A 124 -11.96 15.68 -3.44
CA ASP A 124 -12.23 16.90 -4.22
C ASP A 124 -10.93 17.63 -4.61
N MET A 125 -10.01 17.81 -3.64
CA MET A 125 -8.70 18.42 -3.90
C MET A 125 -7.87 17.64 -4.92
N ALA A 126 -7.88 16.31 -4.84
CA ALA A 126 -7.14 15.44 -5.75
C ALA A 126 -7.76 15.44 -7.17
N ALA A 127 -9.09 15.45 -7.26
CA ALA A 127 -9.80 15.48 -8.54
C ALA A 127 -9.48 16.76 -9.34
N GLU A 128 -9.34 17.92 -8.69
CA GLU A 128 -8.91 19.17 -9.32
C GLU A 128 -7.52 19.08 -9.97
N ARG A 129 -6.70 18.09 -9.55
CA ARG A 129 -5.34 17.85 -10.05
C ARG A 129 -5.23 16.60 -10.91
N GLY A 130 -6.35 15.93 -11.20
CA GLY A 130 -6.40 14.71 -12.00
C GLY A 130 -5.77 13.48 -11.29
N LEU A 131 -5.71 13.49 -9.96
CA LEU A 131 -5.18 12.38 -9.16
C LEU A 131 -6.29 11.44 -8.71
N THR A 132 -5.97 10.16 -8.64
CA THR A 132 -6.83 9.14 -8.02
C THR A 132 -6.51 9.05 -6.53
N VAL A 133 -7.55 9.06 -5.69
CA VAL A 133 -7.41 8.82 -4.24
C VAL A 133 -7.78 7.38 -3.94
N THR A 134 -6.96 6.71 -3.15
CA THR A 134 -7.24 5.35 -2.67
C THR A 134 -7.19 5.27 -1.15
N ILE A 135 -7.89 4.28 -0.61
CA ILE A 135 -7.69 3.72 0.74
C ILE A 135 -7.31 2.26 0.62
N GLU A 136 -6.59 1.76 1.60
CA GLU A 136 -6.16 0.38 1.71
C GLU A 136 -6.70 -0.23 3.01
N ASP A 137 -6.99 -1.52 3.00
CA ASP A 137 -7.26 -2.24 4.24
C ASP A 137 -6.01 -2.26 5.13
N TYR A 138 -6.19 -1.81 6.37
CA TYR A 138 -5.07 -1.63 7.29
C TYR A 138 -5.14 -2.62 8.45
N ASP A 139 -4.09 -3.40 8.63
CA ASP A 139 -3.97 -4.52 9.56
C ASP A 139 -3.78 -4.07 11.04
N ALA A 140 -4.76 -3.31 11.56
CA ALA A 140 -4.83 -2.89 12.95
C ALA A 140 -6.25 -3.06 13.51
N GLU A 141 -6.35 -3.44 14.78
CA GLU A 141 -7.63 -3.73 15.44
C GLU A 141 -8.53 -2.48 15.52
N ASP A 142 -7.93 -1.32 15.71
CA ASP A 142 -8.59 -0.01 15.78
C ASP A 142 -8.76 0.67 14.42
N SER A 143 -8.41 0.00 13.32
CA SER A 143 -8.62 0.53 11.96
C SER A 143 -10.09 0.48 11.57
N PRO A 144 -10.68 1.58 11.07
CA PRO A 144 -12.03 1.59 10.50
C PRO A 144 -12.14 0.91 9.14
N ILE A 145 -11.00 0.61 8.52
CA ILE A 145 -10.84 0.02 7.17
C ILE A 145 -10.04 -1.28 7.20
N ARG A 146 -10.08 -2.04 8.31
CA ARG A 146 -9.31 -3.28 8.47
C ARG A 146 -9.83 -4.46 7.65
N ASP A 147 -11.05 -4.34 7.09
CA ASP A 147 -11.76 -5.38 6.34
C ASP A 147 -12.50 -4.77 5.14
N SER A 148 -12.98 -5.61 4.25
CA SER A 148 -13.71 -5.17 3.06
C SER A 148 -15.00 -4.43 3.38
N GLU A 149 -15.71 -4.78 4.47
CA GLU A 149 -16.91 -4.07 4.92
C GLU A 149 -16.57 -2.63 5.32
N GLY A 150 -15.50 -2.46 6.11
CA GLY A 150 -14.99 -1.15 6.50
C GLY A 150 -14.60 -0.31 5.29
N MET A 151 -13.86 -0.87 4.33
CA MET A 151 -13.49 -0.19 3.09
C MET A 151 -14.71 0.20 2.26
N LEU A 152 -15.65 -0.70 2.02
CA LEU A 152 -16.88 -0.43 1.26
C LEU A 152 -17.69 0.69 1.89
N TRP A 153 -17.73 0.77 3.21
CA TRP A 153 -18.43 1.87 3.88
C TRP A 153 -17.89 3.25 3.48
N PHE A 154 -16.57 3.40 3.29
CA PHE A 154 -15.94 4.64 2.80
C PHE A 154 -16.14 4.81 1.29
N LEU A 155 -15.91 3.75 0.52
CA LEU A 155 -16.02 3.76 -0.94
C LEU A 155 -17.42 4.16 -1.42
N ASP A 156 -18.46 3.69 -0.74
CA ASP A 156 -19.86 4.03 -1.05
C ASP A 156 -20.23 5.50 -0.73
N ARG A 157 -19.46 6.15 0.15
CA ARG A 157 -19.80 7.47 0.70
C ARG A 157 -18.89 8.60 0.24
N ALA A 158 -17.72 8.29 -0.27
CA ALA A 158 -16.79 9.28 -0.82
C ALA A 158 -16.74 9.15 -2.34
N PRO A 159 -17.43 10.04 -3.10
CA PRO A 159 -17.36 10.04 -4.55
C PRO A 159 -15.92 10.18 -5.05
N GLY A 160 -15.52 9.34 -6.00
CA GLY A 160 -14.17 9.35 -6.57
C GLY A 160 -13.12 8.58 -5.77
N LEU A 161 -13.43 8.15 -4.54
CA LEU A 161 -12.55 7.27 -3.76
C LEU A 161 -12.47 5.88 -4.41
N ARG A 162 -11.27 5.31 -4.41
CA ARG A 162 -11.00 3.99 -4.96
C ARG A 162 -10.29 3.11 -3.93
N ALA A 163 -10.12 1.84 -4.24
CA ALA A 163 -9.42 0.88 -3.39
C ALA A 163 -7.99 0.64 -3.87
N THR A 164 -7.05 0.68 -2.95
CA THR A 164 -5.83 -0.12 -3.00
C THR A 164 -6.18 -1.48 -2.39
N TYR A 165 -6.09 -2.54 -3.18
CA TYR A 165 -6.31 -3.90 -2.71
C TYR A 165 -4.97 -4.49 -2.26
N ASP A 166 -4.78 -4.65 -0.95
CA ASP A 166 -3.65 -5.41 -0.40
C ASP A 166 -4.01 -6.89 -0.34
N THR A 167 -3.11 -7.75 -0.77
CA THR A 167 -3.38 -9.18 -0.87
C THR A 167 -3.20 -9.93 0.44
N GLY A 168 -2.54 -9.35 1.44
CA GLY A 168 -2.13 -10.03 2.68
C GLY A 168 -2.68 -9.44 3.97
N ASN A 169 -3.16 -8.19 3.96
CA ASN A 169 -3.64 -7.51 5.16
C ASN A 169 -4.97 -8.08 5.67
N PHE A 170 -5.89 -8.48 4.80
CA PHE A 170 -7.19 -9.07 5.17
C PHE A 170 -7.06 -10.28 6.10
N ARG A 171 -5.96 -11.04 5.99
CA ARG A 171 -5.70 -12.18 6.89
C ARG A 171 -5.57 -11.77 8.36
N PHE A 172 -5.22 -10.51 8.63
CA PHE A 172 -5.11 -9.99 9.99
C PHE A 172 -6.45 -10.03 10.75
N CYS A 173 -7.55 -9.68 10.11
CA CYS A 173 -8.90 -9.74 10.69
C CYS A 173 -9.63 -11.07 10.42
N GLY A 174 -8.97 -12.03 9.76
CA GLY A 174 -9.53 -13.34 9.44
C GLY A 174 -10.38 -13.36 8.17
N GLU A 175 -10.33 -12.31 7.35
CA GLU A 175 -11.00 -12.28 6.05
C GLU A 175 -10.13 -12.96 4.99
N GLU A 176 -10.76 -13.74 4.11
CA GLU A 176 -10.09 -14.40 3.01
C GLU A 176 -9.82 -13.40 1.87
N ALA A 177 -8.57 -13.36 1.38
CA ALA A 177 -8.15 -12.42 0.34
C ALA A 177 -9.04 -12.46 -0.91
N LEU A 178 -9.49 -13.65 -1.32
CA LEU A 178 -10.37 -13.80 -2.50
C LEU A 178 -11.78 -13.26 -2.24
N ALA A 179 -12.31 -13.39 -1.03
CA ALA A 179 -13.60 -12.83 -0.68
C ALA A 179 -13.55 -11.30 -0.67
N ALA A 180 -12.50 -10.73 -0.07
CA ALA A 180 -12.25 -9.30 -0.11
C ALA A 180 -12.06 -8.78 -1.54
N PHE A 181 -11.31 -9.51 -2.40
CA PHE A 181 -11.18 -9.15 -3.81
C PHE A 181 -12.54 -9.08 -4.50
N ASP A 182 -13.36 -10.12 -4.35
CA ASP A 182 -14.66 -10.20 -5.02
C ASP A 182 -15.59 -9.04 -4.55
N ALA A 183 -15.53 -8.67 -3.26
CA ALA A 183 -16.26 -7.53 -2.70
C ALA A 183 -15.78 -6.17 -3.24
N LEU A 184 -14.47 -5.99 -3.42
CA LEU A 184 -13.87 -4.72 -3.78
C LEU A 184 -13.60 -4.57 -5.28
N SER A 185 -13.81 -5.59 -6.10
CA SER A 185 -13.33 -5.70 -7.49
C SER A 185 -13.64 -4.49 -8.38
N VAL A 186 -14.82 -3.89 -8.26
CA VAL A 186 -15.22 -2.72 -9.05
C VAL A 186 -14.57 -1.41 -8.59
N HIS A 187 -13.99 -1.40 -7.41
CA HIS A 187 -13.34 -0.24 -6.81
C HIS A 187 -11.82 -0.26 -6.95
N ILE A 188 -11.20 -1.41 -7.28
CA ILE A 188 -9.74 -1.55 -7.34
C ILE A 188 -9.15 -0.60 -8.37
N ALA A 189 -8.21 0.24 -7.92
CA ALA A 189 -7.42 1.14 -8.75
C ALA A 189 -5.91 1.01 -8.50
N HIS A 190 -5.53 0.30 -7.45
CA HIS A 190 -4.16 -0.02 -7.10
C HIS A 190 -4.09 -1.38 -6.40
N VAL A 191 -2.91 -2.02 -6.45
CA VAL A 191 -2.73 -3.34 -5.85
C VAL A 191 -1.40 -3.40 -5.11
N HIS A 192 -1.47 -3.80 -3.84
CA HIS A 192 -0.30 -4.19 -3.05
C HIS A 192 -0.20 -5.71 -3.02
N LEU A 193 0.96 -6.22 -3.42
CA LEU A 193 1.29 -7.64 -3.40
C LEU A 193 2.05 -7.94 -2.12
N LYS A 194 1.34 -8.36 -1.12
CA LYS A 194 1.85 -8.72 0.20
C LYS A 194 1.56 -10.18 0.48
N ASP A 195 2.60 -10.98 0.68
CA ASP A 195 2.43 -12.36 1.12
C ASP A 195 2.64 -12.51 2.63
N ARG A 196 2.02 -13.49 3.20
CA ARG A 196 2.12 -13.83 4.61
C ARG A 196 2.55 -15.29 4.76
N ALA A 197 3.53 -15.52 5.61
CA ALA A 197 3.96 -16.85 6.00
C ALA A 197 3.50 -17.15 7.44
N LEU A 198 3.28 -18.43 7.77
CA LEU A 198 2.92 -18.88 9.13
C LEU A 198 4.15 -19.22 9.98
N THR A 199 5.31 -19.28 9.37
CA THR A 199 6.59 -19.57 10.01
C THR A 199 7.67 -18.65 9.46
N THR A 200 8.73 -18.44 10.23
CA THR A 200 9.92 -17.72 9.80
C THR A 200 11.17 -18.60 9.95
N ALA A 201 12.07 -18.51 8.99
CA ALA A 201 13.41 -19.13 9.07
C ALA A 201 14.47 -18.13 9.55
N ALA A 202 14.23 -16.83 9.43
CA ALA A 202 15.20 -15.77 9.68
C ALA A 202 14.99 -15.03 11.01
N GLY A 203 13.96 -15.42 11.78
CA GLY A 203 13.67 -14.82 13.08
C GLY A 203 12.97 -13.47 13.03
N GLU A 204 12.22 -13.22 11.96
CA GLU A 204 11.36 -12.04 11.84
C GLU A 204 10.34 -11.97 12.98
N LYS A 205 9.95 -10.75 13.33
CA LYS A 205 8.88 -10.52 14.29
C LYS A 205 7.53 -10.77 13.62
N ALA A 206 6.68 -11.58 14.25
CA ALA A 206 5.33 -11.81 13.78
C ALA A 206 4.44 -10.58 13.97
N LYS A 207 3.61 -10.28 12.98
CA LYS A 207 2.36 -9.56 13.17
C LYS A 207 1.33 -10.58 13.67
N VAL A 208 0.79 -10.40 14.86
CA VAL A 208 -0.20 -11.32 15.41
C VAL A 208 -1.59 -10.91 14.92
N ALA A 209 -2.25 -11.80 14.18
CA ALA A 209 -3.61 -11.61 13.70
C ALA A 209 -4.62 -11.61 14.85
N MET A 210 -5.83 -11.11 14.64
CA MET A 210 -6.88 -11.03 15.67
C MET A 210 -7.30 -12.40 16.23
N ASP A 211 -7.09 -13.47 15.46
CA ASP A 211 -7.31 -14.86 15.90
C ASP A 211 -6.10 -15.48 16.62
N GLY A 212 -5.04 -14.71 16.85
CA GLY A 212 -3.81 -15.15 17.48
C GLY A 212 -2.79 -15.80 16.53
N THR A 213 -3.10 -15.93 15.24
CA THR A 213 -2.18 -16.51 14.24
C THR A 213 -0.97 -15.59 14.03
N PRO A 214 0.27 -16.10 14.14
CA PRO A 214 1.45 -15.33 13.78
C PRO A 214 1.58 -15.22 12.25
N LEU A 215 1.72 -13.99 11.74
CA LEU A 215 1.91 -13.68 10.34
C LEU A 215 3.30 -13.07 10.14
N TYR A 216 4.09 -13.67 9.27
CA TYR A 216 5.44 -13.21 8.93
C TYR A 216 5.49 -12.67 7.51
N PRO A 217 6.42 -11.76 7.19
CA PRO A 217 6.63 -11.35 5.81
C PRO A 217 7.15 -12.52 4.97
N GLY A 218 6.72 -12.57 3.71
CA GLY A 218 7.17 -13.54 2.73
C GLY A 218 7.32 -12.91 1.35
N ALA A 219 8.17 -13.51 0.51
CA ALA A 219 8.20 -13.14 -0.89
C ALA A 219 6.85 -13.47 -1.54
N VAL A 220 6.39 -12.65 -2.47
CA VAL A 220 5.14 -12.86 -3.21
C VAL A 220 5.13 -14.26 -3.85
N GLY A 221 4.11 -15.05 -3.54
CA GLY A 221 3.93 -16.42 -4.00
C GLY A 221 4.64 -17.50 -3.16
N SER A 222 5.28 -17.13 -2.03
CA SER A 222 5.97 -18.10 -1.16
C SER A 222 5.17 -18.49 0.10
N GLY A 223 4.10 -17.78 0.39
CA GLY A 223 3.34 -17.91 1.63
C GLY A 223 1.94 -18.53 1.45
N ILE A 224 0.98 -17.96 2.18
CA ILE A 224 -0.40 -18.48 2.25
C ILE A 224 -1.39 -17.75 1.36
N VAL A 225 -0.99 -16.62 0.77
CA VAL A 225 -1.88 -15.84 -0.09
C VAL A 225 -2.08 -16.55 -1.43
N PRO A 226 -3.32 -16.74 -1.90
CA PRO A 226 -3.61 -17.51 -3.12
C PRO A 226 -3.36 -16.68 -4.40
N PHE A 227 -2.10 -16.32 -4.66
CA PHE A 227 -1.72 -15.40 -5.75
C PHE A 227 -2.18 -15.84 -7.13
N GLU A 228 -2.11 -17.12 -7.47
CA GLU A 228 -2.59 -17.61 -8.77
C GLU A 228 -4.05 -17.21 -9.00
N ALA A 229 -4.89 -17.45 -8.01
CA ALA A 229 -6.32 -17.12 -8.11
C ALA A 229 -6.57 -15.60 -8.09
N ILE A 230 -5.75 -14.83 -7.37
CA ILE A 230 -5.81 -13.36 -7.37
C ILE A 230 -5.39 -12.81 -8.74
N PHE A 231 -4.29 -13.31 -9.31
CA PHE A 231 -3.80 -12.90 -10.62
C PHE A 231 -4.79 -13.21 -11.75
N ASP A 232 -5.46 -14.37 -11.69
CA ASP A 232 -6.54 -14.70 -12.61
C ASP A 232 -7.73 -13.74 -12.49
N ARG A 233 -8.04 -13.28 -11.27
CA ARG A 233 -9.10 -12.29 -11.05
C ARG A 233 -8.69 -10.90 -11.57
N LEU A 234 -7.45 -10.46 -11.33
CA LEU A 234 -6.93 -9.19 -11.85
C LEU A 234 -6.97 -9.17 -13.39
N LYS A 235 -6.54 -10.25 -14.04
CA LYS A 235 -6.65 -10.39 -15.50
C LYS A 235 -8.11 -10.32 -15.97
N ARG A 236 -9.02 -10.97 -15.24
CA ARG A 236 -10.44 -11.03 -15.60
C ARG A 236 -11.15 -9.69 -15.50
N ILE A 237 -10.77 -8.83 -14.54
CA ILE A 237 -11.29 -7.45 -14.44
C ILE A 237 -10.56 -6.48 -15.37
N GLY A 238 -9.54 -6.94 -16.12
CA GLY A 238 -8.75 -6.10 -17.02
C GLY A 238 -7.84 -5.12 -16.30
N TYR A 239 -7.34 -5.48 -15.09
CA TYR A 239 -6.41 -4.63 -14.37
C TYR A 239 -5.07 -4.56 -15.11
N ASP A 240 -4.65 -3.37 -15.46
CA ASP A 240 -3.41 -3.06 -16.18
C ASP A 240 -2.50 -2.05 -15.46
N GLY A 241 -2.83 -1.77 -14.20
CA GLY A 241 -2.16 -0.77 -13.36
C GLY A 241 -0.79 -1.20 -12.82
N VAL A 242 -0.45 -0.64 -11.68
CA VAL A 242 0.81 -0.89 -10.98
C VAL A 242 0.61 -1.99 -9.94
N LEU A 243 1.58 -2.90 -9.86
CA LEU A 243 1.69 -3.91 -8.82
C LEU A 243 2.81 -3.50 -7.87
N THR A 244 2.48 -3.06 -6.66
CA THR A 244 3.46 -2.66 -5.64
C THR A 244 3.74 -3.84 -4.71
N VAL A 245 4.99 -4.26 -4.64
CA VAL A 245 5.42 -5.36 -3.75
C VAL A 245 5.63 -4.83 -2.34
N GLU A 246 5.13 -5.58 -1.35
CA GLU A 246 5.22 -5.22 0.06
C GLU A 246 5.64 -6.42 0.93
N HIS A 247 6.71 -6.26 1.71
CA HIS A 247 7.16 -7.22 2.71
C HIS A 247 7.89 -6.51 3.87
N PHE A 248 7.13 -5.66 4.61
CA PHE A 248 7.63 -4.99 5.80
C PHE A 248 8.20 -5.99 6.81
N ASP A 249 9.25 -5.57 7.53
CA ASP A 249 9.94 -6.34 8.58
C ASP A 249 10.67 -7.61 8.10
N SER A 250 10.88 -7.77 6.78
CA SER A 250 11.67 -8.89 6.25
C SER A 250 13.12 -8.82 6.74
N ALA A 251 13.66 -9.94 7.20
CA ALA A 251 15.06 -10.05 7.59
C ALA A 251 16.03 -10.04 6.40
N ASP A 252 15.56 -10.45 5.21
CA ASP A 252 16.31 -10.39 3.95
C ASP A 252 15.45 -9.76 2.85
N GLN A 253 15.46 -8.44 2.83
CA GLN A 253 14.69 -7.66 1.84
C GLN A 253 15.13 -7.94 0.41
N MET A 254 16.45 -8.12 0.15
CA MET A 254 16.93 -8.35 -1.21
C MET A 254 16.48 -9.71 -1.75
N ALA A 255 16.51 -10.75 -0.93
CA ALA A 255 16.02 -12.06 -1.32
C ALA A 255 14.52 -12.01 -1.64
N ASN A 256 13.72 -11.37 -0.78
CA ASN A 256 12.30 -11.23 -0.99
C ASN A 256 11.96 -10.36 -2.21
N MET A 257 12.64 -9.23 -2.43
CA MET A 257 12.49 -8.42 -3.64
C MET A 257 12.79 -9.21 -4.91
N THR A 258 13.89 -9.97 -4.90
CA THR A 258 14.31 -10.75 -6.07
C THR A 258 13.30 -11.85 -6.39
N ALA A 259 12.86 -12.61 -5.38
CA ALA A 259 11.90 -13.68 -5.56
C ALA A 259 10.53 -13.14 -5.99
N SER A 260 10.06 -12.05 -5.37
CA SER A 260 8.78 -11.41 -5.71
C SER A 260 8.78 -10.88 -7.15
N ALA A 261 9.84 -10.18 -7.56
CA ALA A 261 9.95 -9.70 -8.94
C ALA A 261 9.94 -10.86 -9.97
N ALA A 262 10.65 -11.94 -9.67
CA ALA A 262 10.69 -13.12 -10.54
C ALA A 262 9.31 -13.79 -10.64
N PHE A 263 8.60 -13.93 -9.51
CA PHE A 263 7.26 -14.51 -9.47
C PHE A 263 6.25 -13.66 -10.26
N VAL A 264 6.24 -12.34 -10.06
CA VAL A 264 5.31 -11.44 -10.77
C VAL A 264 5.58 -11.46 -12.29
N LYS A 265 6.87 -11.41 -12.70
CA LYS A 265 7.27 -11.46 -14.13
C LYS A 265 6.94 -12.79 -14.82
N ALA A 266 6.81 -13.88 -14.07
CA ALA A 266 6.34 -15.15 -14.61
C ALA A 266 4.85 -15.13 -14.97
N HIS A 267 4.06 -14.20 -14.42
CA HIS A 267 2.60 -14.14 -14.59
C HIS A 267 2.12 -12.94 -15.41
N PHE A 268 2.92 -11.90 -15.51
CA PHE A 268 2.59 -10.64 -16.18
C PHE A 268 3.75 -10.11 -17.01
N GLU A 269 3.43 -9.51 -18.14
CA GLU A 269 4.37 -8.68 -18.89
C GLU A 269 4.59 -7.36 -18.11
N ILE A 270 5.80 -7.15 -17.64
CA ILE A 270 6.18 -5.95 -16.89
C ILE A 270 6.93 -5.00 -17.84
N GLU A 271 6.40 -3.77 -17.96
CA GLU A 271 7.04 -2.68 -18.68
C GLU A 271 8.30 -2.22 -17.93
N GLU A 272 9.42 -2.13 -18.65
CA GLU A 272 10.71 -1.68 -18.11
C GLU A 272 10.79 -0.14 -17.98
#